data_d68e2a0e10b7ce885dc8d20e58902f80
#
_entry.id   d68e2a0e10b7ce885dc8d20e58902f80
#
_cell.length_a   1.000
_cell.length_b   1.000
_cell.length_c   1.000
_cell.angle_alpha   90.00
_cell.angle_beta   90.00
_cell.angle_gamma   90.00
#
_symmetry.space_group_name_H-M   'P 1'
#
loop_
_entity.id
_entity.type
_entity.pdbx_description
1 polymer ?
#
loop_
_entity_poly.entity_id
_entity_poly.type
_entity_poly.pdbx_seq_one_letter_code
_entity_poly.pdbx_strand_id
1 'polypeptide(L)'
;RAFALEGDYGGCEQVNRYIHGGEGTAQEAAAAIGFSIYRTEEMAELISYMRQYNESALEGEDLRFYGFDMQRLSYSMRFLKESCKELEVDTTNLQKLVEGENWSSECDLSTRTETLTQVKKELESKNGSENAIHFVDILMQHSELQTLTNDDGATLRDQFMAENVQWILQQEQRNGHEKIFVTGHNSHVAKWGSFDSMGKLLSKDAANGYYVIGTDFYKTHCNMPTRSPEKRTIQVFYSHDPLAKAAKLAGFDIC
;
A
#
# COMPACT_ATOMS: atom_id res chain seq x y z
N ARG A 1 -1.25 16.40 2.44
CA ARG A 1 -1.62 15.80 3.75
C ARG A 1 -1.75 14.28 3.69
N ALA A 2 -1.55 13.69 2.54
CA ALA A 2 -1.56 12.25 2.37
C ALA A 2 -0.18 11.64 2.61
N PHE A 3 -0.15 10.61 3.42
CA PHE A 3 0.97 9.70 3.60
C PHE A 3 0.62 8.39 2.88
N ALA A 4 1.33 8.09 1.80
CA ALA A 4 1.15 6.88 1.01
C ALA A 4 2.34 5.93 1.22
N LEU A 5 2.06 4.70 1.64
CA LEU A 5 3.04 3.69 2.03
C LEU A 5 3.05 2.52 1.05
N GLU A 6 4.23 1.93 0.78
CA GLU A 6 4.34 0.59 0.19
C GLU A 6 3.78 -0.45 1.18
N GLY A 7 2.48 -0.41 1.36
CA GLY A 7 1.68 -1.25 2.23
C GLY A 7 0.42 -1.70 1.51
N ASP A 8 -0.20 -2.77 1.99
CA ASP A 8 -1.44 -3.26 1.39
C ASP A 8 -2.53 -2.18 1.42
N TYR A 9 -3.17 -1.94 0.26
CA TYR A 9 -4.18 -0.90 0.11
C TYR A 9 -5.31 -1.04 1.15
N GLY A 10 -5.91 -2.22 1.23
CA GLY A 10 -6.98 -2.48 2.20
C GLY A 10 -6.51 -2.42 3.65
N GLY A 11 -5.31 -2.92 3.93
CA GLY A 11 -4.70 -2.83 5.25
C GLY A 11 -4.44 -1.39 5.68
N CYS A 12 -3.97 -0.54 4.76
CA CYS A 12 -3.76 0.87 5.01
C CYS A 12 -5.08 1.65 5.14
N GLU A 13 -6.16 1.22 4.48
CA GLU A 13 -7.50 1.77 4.74
C GLU A 13 -7.94 1.47 6.19
N GLN A 14 -7.60 0.31 6.76
CA GLN A 14 -7.84 0.07 8.19
C GLN A 14 -7.07 1.05 9.07
N VAL A 15 -5.82 1.39 8.71
CA VAL A 15 -5.05 2.44 9.39
C VAL A 15 -5.75 3.80 9.24
N ASN A 16 -6.18 4.13 8.02
CA ASN A 16 -6.86 5.40 7.75
C ASN A 16 -8.13 5.54 8.57
N ARG A 17 -8.95 4.50 8.68
CA ARG A 17 -10.14 4.49 9.56
C ARG A 17 -9.77 4.68 11.03
N TYR A 18 -8.69 4.04 11.50
CA TYR A 18 -8.22 4.20 12.88
C TYR A 18 -7.81 5.63 13.19
N ILE A 19 -7.05 6.28 12.32
CA ILE A 19 -6.61 7.68 12.54
C ILE A 19 -7.75 8.70 12.46
N HIS A 20 -8.91 8.30 11.92
CA HIS A 20 -10.15 9.08 11.90
C HIS A 20 -11.16 8.66 12.98
N GLY A 21 -10.70 8.09 14.08
CA GLY A 21 -11.53 7.76 15.24
C GLY A 21 -12.07 6.33 15.28
N GLY A 22 -11.67 5.46 14.34
CA GLY A 22 -12.03 4.05 14.35
C GLY A 22 -11.52 3.31 15.59
N GLU A 23 -12.14 2.18 15.89
CA GLU A 23 -11.81 1.32 17.03
C GLU A 23 -10.45 0.61 16.86
N GLY A 24 -9.89 0.12 17.98
CA GLY A 24 -8.65 -0.63 18.03
C GLY A 24 -7.47 0.13 18.63
N THR A 25 -6.28 -0.37 18.37
CA THR A 25 -5.01 0.20 18.84
C THR A 25 -4.11 0.55 17.66
N ALA A 26 -3.12 1.42 17.89
CA ALA A 26 -2.13 1.77 16.88
C ALA A 26 -1.28 0.54 16.45
N GLN A 27 -1.03 -0.39 17.37
CA GLN A 27 -0.32 -1.64 17.10
C GLN A 27 -1.14 -2.57 16.17
N GLU A 28 -2.45 -2.67 16.40
CA GLU A 28 -3.35 -3.43 15.51
C GLU A 28 -3.44 -2.77 14.12
N ALA A 29 -3.50 -1.45 14.08
CA ALA A 29 -3.48 -0.69 12.83
C ALA A 29 -2.15 -0.91 12.07
N ALA A 30 -0.99 -0.84 12.74
CA ALA A 30 0.31 -1.13 12.14
C ALA A 30 0.39 -2.58 11.62
N ALA A 31 -0.20 -3.54 12.34
CA ALA A 31 -0.26 -4.94 11.91
C ALA A 31 -1.15 -5.13 10.67
N ALA A 32 -2.21 -4.32 10.52
CA ALA A 32 -3.13 -4.35 9.39
C ALA A 32 -2.47 -3.95 8.06
N ILE A 33 -1.38 -3.17 8.06
CA ILE A 33 -0.63 -2.78 6.85
C ILE A 33 -0.23 -4.00 5.99
N GLY A 34 -0.14 -5.18 6.60
CA GLY A 34 0.00 -6.45 5.90
C GLY A 34 1.43 -6.99 5.82
N PHE A 35 2.46 -6.16 6.03
CA PHE A 35 3.86 -6.57 5.98
C PHE A 35 4.52 -6.51 7.35
N SER A 36 5.27 -7.57 7.69
CA SER A 36 5.90 -7.69 9.01
C SER A 36 6.95 -6.61 9.31
N ILE A 37 7.49 -5.98 8.28
CA ILE A 37 8.46 -4.87 8.42
C ILE A 37 7.84 -3.62 9.06
N TYR A 38 6.52 -3.46 8.97
CA TYR A 38 5.78 -2.32 9.55
C TYR A 38 5.20 -2.62 10.94
N ARG A 39 5.37 -3.84 11.46
CA ARG A 39 4.94 -4.21 12.82
C ARG A 39 5.97 -3.78 13.85
N THR A 40 6.21 -2.49 13.92
CA THR A 40 7.20 -1.86 14.80
C THR A 40 6.55 -0.84 15.73
N GLU A 41 7.25 -0.51 16.82
CA GLU A 41 6.80 0.54 17.74
C GLU A 41 6.79 1.90 17.06
N GLU A 42 7.76 2.20 16.20
CA GLU A 42 7.88 3.47 15.48
C GLU A 42 6.69 3.68 14.50
N MET A 43 6.25 2.62 13.84
CA MET A 43 5.04 2.71 12.98
C MET A 43 3.79 2.94 13.83
N ALA A 44 3.65 2.26 14.95
CA ALA A 44 2.54 2.48 15.87
C ALA A 44 2.56 3.90 16.47
N GLU A 45 3.74 4.44 16.80
CA GLU A 45 3.89 5.84 17.23
C GLU A 45 3.50 6.84 16.16
N LEU A 46 3.93 6.63 14.90
CA LEU A 46 3.52 7.46 13.77
C LEU A 46 1.99 7.46 13.60
N ILE A 47 1.38 6.28 13.63
CA ILE A 47 -0.08 6.12 13.51
C ILE A 47 -0.80 6.81 14.69
N SER A 48 -0.29 6.68 15.91
CA SER A 48 -0.81 7.36 17.09
C SER A 48 -0.73 8.88 16.95
N TYR A 49 0.41 9.39 16.46
CA TYR A 49 0.60 10.80 16.19
C TYR A 49 -0.40 11.32 15.16
N MET A 50 -0.61 10.60 14.05
CA MET A 50 -1.57 10.98 13.01
C MET A 50 -3.00 11.03 13.58
N ARG A 51 -3.39 10.08 14.42
CA ARG A 51 -4.67 10.09 15.11
C ARG A 51 -4.84 11.32 16.00
N GLN A 52 -3.86 11.59 16.87
CA GLN A 52 -3.88 12.75 17.75
C GLN A 52 -3.96 14.08 16.98
N TYR A 53 -3.24 14.17 15.86
CA TYR A 53 -3.33 15.32 14.98
C TYR A 53 -4.75 15.49 14.43
N ASN A 54 -5.35 14.42 13.92
CA ASN A 54 -6.69 14.45 13.34
C ASN A 54 -7.78 14.78 14.35
N GLU A 55 -7.63 14.44 15.63
CA GLU A 55 -8.56 14.81 16.70
C GLU A 55 -8.71 16.35 16.87
N SER A 56 -7.71 17.12 16.47
CA SER A 56 -7.68 18.57 16.57
C SER A 56 -7.57 19.31 15.23
N ALA A 57 -7.52 18.58 14.13
CA ALA A 57 -7.40 19.15 12.79
C ALA A 57 -8.66 19.95 12.41
N LEU A 58 -8.47 21.05 11.69
CA LEU A 58 -9.58 21.76 11.08
C LEU A 58 -10.17 20.94 9.92
N GLU A 59 -11.39 21.24 9.54
CA GLU A 59 -12.06 20.59 8.40
C GLU A 59 -11.19 20.67 7.13
N GLY A 60 -10.94 19.52 6.51
CA GLY A 60 -10.05 19.39 5.34
C GLY A 60 -8.57 19.50 5.65
N GLU A 61 -8.17 19.54 6.93
CA GLU A 61 -6.77 19.56 7.36
C GLU A 61 -6.29 18.24 7.95
N ASP A 62 -7.11 17.23 7.95
CA ASP A 62 -6.82 15.89 8.41
C ASP A 62 -5.67 15.23 7.61
N LEU A 63 -4.90 14.42 8.32
CA LEU A 63 -3.90 13.53 7.71
C LEU A 63 -4.58 12.27 7.22
N ARG A 64 -4.22 11.79 6.04
CA ARG A 64 -4.74 10.58 5.42
C ARG A 64 -3.64 9.57 5.24
N PHE A 65 -3.97 8.31 5.46
CA PHE A 65 -3.05 7.19 5.34
C PHE A 65 -3.51 6.28 4.21
N TYR A 66 -2.66 6.09 3.20
CA TYR A 66 -2.92 5.24 2.04
C TYR A 66 -1.90 4.13 1.91
N GLY A 67 -2.33 2.98 1.40
CA GLY A 67 -1.47 1.97 0.81
C GLY A 67 -1.52 2.06 -0.71
N PHE A 68 -0.48 1.60 -1.38
CA PHE A 68 -0.52 1.50 -2.84
C PHE A 68 -0.16 0.11 -3.37
N ASP A 69 0.08 -0.86 -2.49
CA ASP A 69 0.36 -2.25 -2.85
C ASP A 69 -0.92 -3.11 -2.81
N MET A 70 -0.97 -4.15 -3.62
CA MET A 70 -2.13 -5.02 -3.81
C MET A 70 -1.85 -6.49 -3.46
N GLN A 71 -0.85 -6.77 -2.65
CA GLN A 71 -0.42 -8.16 -2.39
C GLN A 71 -1.29 -8.94 -1.39
N ARG A 72 -2.30 -8.32 -0.78
CA ARG A 72 -3.19 -8.95 0.21
C ARG A 72 -4.64 -8.83 -0.20
N LEU A 73 -5.38 -9.92 -0.01
CA LEU A 73 -6.79 -10.02 -0.40
C LEU A 73 -7.75 -9.55 0.68
N SER A 74 -7.44 -9.86 1.94
CA SER A 74 -8.44 -9.94 3.02
C SER A 74 -9.12 -8.60 3.33
N TYR A 75 -8.36 -7.53 3.55
CA TYR A 75 -8.93 -6.24 3.92
C TYR A 75 -9.66 -5.57 2.74
N SER A 76 -9.07 -5.58 1.53
CA SER A 76 -9.74 -5.03 0.35
C SER A 76 -11.06 -5.74 0.06
N MET A 77 -11.10 -7.07 0.16
CA MET A 77 -12.32 -7.86 0.02
C MET A 77 -13.35 -7.54 1.10
N ARG A 78 -12.90 -7.37 2.34
CA ARG A 78 -13.80 -7.01 3.45
C ARG A 78 -14.45 -5.66 3.21
N PHE A 79 -13.67 -4.63 2.90
CA PHE A 79 -14.20 -3.28 2.68
C PHE A 79 -15.07 -3.18 1.43
N LEU A 80 -14.73 -3.93 0.38
CA LEU A 80 -15.62 -4.05 -0.78
C LEU A 80 -16.98 -4.64 -0.38
N LYS A 81 -16.99 -5.73 0.40
CA LYS A 81 -18.25 -6.35 0.88
C LYS A 81 -19.05 -5.41 1.80
N GLU A 82 -18.38 -4.62 2.64
CA GLU A 82 -19.03 -3.59 3.47
C GLU A 82 -19.73 -2.55 2.57
N SER A 83 -19.03 -1.99 1.58
CA SER A 83 -19.59 -1.03 0.63
C SER A 83 -20.74 -1.61 -0.21
N CYS A 84 -20.61 -2.85 -0.66
CA CYS A 84 -21.68 -3.56 -1.36
C CYS A 84 -22.93 -3.69 -0.47
N LYS A 85 -22.76 -4.02 0.79
CA LYS A 85 -23.88 -4.15 1.74
C LYS A 85 -24.57 -2.81 1.98
N GLU A 86 -23.83 -1.73 2.14
CA GLU A 86 -24.37 -0.38 2.33
C GLU A 86 -25.22 0.09 1.15
N LEU A 87 -24.81 -0.30 -0.08
CA LEU A 87 -25.46 0.06 -1.33
C LEU A 87 -26.44 -1.02 -1.83
N GLU A 88 -26.69 -2.07 -1.05
CA GLU A 88 -27.55 -3.19 -1.45
C GLU A 88 -27.13 -3.83 -2.79
N VAL A 89 -25.82 -3.95 -3.04
CA VAL A 89 -25.25 -4.71 -4.15
C VAL A 89 -25.15 -6.18 -3.77
N ASP A 90 -25.58 -7.08 -4.64
CA ASP A 90 -25.52 -8.52 -4.40
C ASP A 90 -24.07 -9.04 -4.36
N THR A 91 -23.70 -9.65 -3.25
CA THR A 91 -22.36 -10.22 -3.03
C THR A 91 -22.30 -11.74 -3.16
N THR A 92 -23.37 -12.40 -3.59
CA THR A 92 -23.47 -13.87 -3.66
C THR A 92 -22.33 -14.47 -4.50
N ASN A 93 -22.05 -13.90 -5.66
CA ASN A 93 -20.95 -14.37 -6.50
C ASN A 93 -19.58 -13.92 -5.97
N LEU A 94 -19.48 -12.75 -5.39
CA LEU A 94 -18.24 -12.26 -4.76
C LEU A 94 -17.79 -13.17 -3.59
N GLN A 95 -18.76 -13.73 -2.84
CA GLN A 95 -18.45 -14.67 -1.75
C GLN A 95 -17.84 -15.98 -2.26
N LYS A 96 -18.20 -16.42 -3.46
CA LYS A 96 -17.68 -17.67 -4.07
C LYS A 96 -16.24 -17.51 -4.55
N LEU A 97 -15.76 -16.27 -4.79
CA LEU A 97 -14.42 -16.02 -5.29
C LEU A 97 -13.34 -16.33 -4.25
N VAL A 98 -13.66 -16.40 -2.98
CA VAL A 98 -12.68 -16.49 -1.89
C VAL A 98 -12.94 -17.70 -0.98
N GLU A 99 -11.84 -18.28 -0.53
CA GLU A 99 -11.79 -19.36 0.45
C GLU A 99 -10.78 -18.99 1.55
N GLY A 100 -11.30 -18.58 2.72
CA GLY A 100 -10.49 -17.99 3.78
C GLY A 100 -9.88 -16.67 3.34
N GLU A 101 -8.56 -16.57 3.41
CA GLU A 101 -7.78 -15.38 3.01
C GLU A 101 -7.23 -15.46 1.58
N ASN A 102 -7.64 -16.46 0.80
CA ASN A 102 -7.14 -16.71 -0.56
C ASN A 102 -8.26 -16.69 -1.59
N TRP A 103 -7.88 -16.57 -2.87
CA TRP A 103 -8.81 -16.86 -3.93
C TRP A 103 -9.20 -18.34 -3.91
N SER A 104 -10.48 -18.61 -4.19
CA SER A 104 -10.93 -19.99 -4.34
C SER A 104 -10.22 -20.67 -5.52
N SER A 105 -9.78 -21.91 -5.32
CA SER A 105 -9.17 -22.72 -6.37
C SER A 105 -10.14 -23.13 -7.48
N GLU A 106 -11.44 -23.00 -7.24
CA GLU A 106 -12.51 -23.27 -8.21
C GLU A 106 -12.77 -22.10 -9.17
N CYS A 107 -12.20 -20.93 -8.87
CA CYS A 107 -12.38 -19.69 -9.65
C CYS A 107 -11.09 -19.31 -10.37
N ASP A 108 -11.10 -19.40 -11.69
CA ASP A 108 -10.01 -18.93 -12.54
C ASP A 108 -9.99 -17.39 -12.65
N LEU A 109 -8.96 -16.85 -13.33
CA LEU A 109 -8.80 -15.42 -13.53
C LEU A 109 -10.01 -14.79 -14.26
N SER A 110 -10.55 -15.48 -15.28
CA SER A 110 -11.70 -14.99 -16.04
C SER A 110 -12.93 -14.81 -15.15
N THR A 111 -13.27 -15.84 -14.39
CA THR A 111 -14.39 -15.83 -13.44
C THR A 111 -14.26 -14.71 -12.38
N ARG A 112 -13.05 -14.52 -11.87
CA ARG A 112 -12.76 -13.42 -10.91
C ARG A 112 -12.97 -12.07 -11.57
N THR A 113 -12.39 -11.86 -12.76
CA THR A 113 -12.47 -10.60 -13.50
C THR A 113 -13.91 -10.27 -13.89
N GLU A 114 -14.67 -11.24 -14.40
CA GLU A 114 -16.08 -11.06 -14.77
C GLU A 114 -16.95 -10.67 -13.56
N THR A 115 -16.79 -11.40 -12.45
CA THR A 115 -17.53 -11.11 -11.21
C THR A 115 -17.18 -9.73 -10.65
N LEU A 116 -15.89 -9.38 -10.56
CA LEU A 116 -15.44 -8.09 -10.09
C LEU A 116 -15.90 -6.95 -11.00
N THR A 117 -15.86 -7.15 -12.33
CA THR A 117 -16.38 -6.18 -13.31
C THR A 117 -17.86 -5.92 -13.12
N GLN A 118 -18.66 -6.97 -12.86
CA GLN A 118 -20.08 -6.82 -12.59
C GLN A 118 -20.33 -6.03 -11.31
N VAL A 119 -19.63 -6.34 -10.23
CA VAL A 119 -19.72 -5.61 -8.95
C VAL A 119 -19.36 -4.13 -9.16
N LYS A 120 -18.28 -3.85 -9.92
CA LYS A 120 -17.86 -2.47 -10.24
C LYS A 120 -19.00 -1.69 -10.92
N LYS A 121 -19.61 -2.26 -11.96
CA LYS A 121 -20.75 -1.63 -12.68
C LYS A 121 -21.94 -1.37 -11.76
N GLU A 122 -22.23 -2.28 -10.86
CA GLU A 122 -23.34 -2.11 -9.90
C GLU A 122 -23.04 -1.00 -8.90
N LEU A 123 -21.81 -0.94 -8.34
CA LEU A 123 -21.38 0.15 -7.47
C LEU A 123 -21.45 1.50 -8.19
N GLU A 124 -20.95 1.59 -9.42
CA GLU A 124 -21.02 2.81 -10.24
C GLU A 124 -22.47 3.24 -10.48
N SER A 125 -23.37 2.31 -10.81
CA SER A 125 -24.79 2.59 -11.03
C SER A 125 -25.53 3.09 -9.80
N LYS A 126 -25.03 2.74 -8.61
CA LYS A 126 -25.58 3.13 -7.31
C LYS A 126 -24.82 4.30 -6.67
N ASN A 127 -23.99 5.00 -7.43
CA ASN A 127 -23.13 6.10 -6.95
C ASN A 127 -22.22 5.69 -5.79
N GLY A 128 -21.63 4.49 -5.88
CA GLY A 128 -20.62 4.02 -4.93
C GLY A 128 -19.45 5.00 -4.84
N SER A 129 -18.84 5.08 -3.65
CA SER A 129 -17.69 5.95 -3.45
C SER A 129 -16.51 5.53 -4.34
N GLU A 130 -15.69 6.50 -4.71
CA GLU A 130 -14.45 6.26 -5.48
C GLU A 130 -13.57 5.18 -4.80
N ASN A 131 -13.53 5.19 -3.47
CA ASN A 131 -12.79 4.18 -2.70
C ASN A 131 -13.40 2.78 -2.82
N ALA A 132 -14.75 2.66 -2.80
CA ALA A 132 -15.43 1.38 -2.99
C ALA A 132 -15.14 0.79 -4.38
N ILE A 133 -15.14 1.65 -5.40
CA ILE A 133 -14.81 1.27 -6.79
C ILE A 133 -13.34 0.86 -6.88
N HIS A 134 -12.44 1.59 -6.22
CA HIS A 134 -11.01 1.29 -6.26
C HIS A 134 -10.64 -0.02 -5.52
N PHE A 135 -11.40 -0.44 -4.50
CA PHE A 135 -11.24 -1.79 -3.95
C PHE A 135 -11.44 -2.89 -4.98
N VAL A 136 -12.34 -2.68 -5.96
CA VAL A 136 -12.50 -3.64 -7.05
C VAL A 136 -11.24 -3.66 -7.93
N ASP A 137 -10.68 -2.50 -8.26
CA ASP A 137 -9.46 -2.40 -9.06
C ASP A 137 -8.27 -3.07 -8.36
N ILE A 138 -8.09 -2.84 -7.06
CA ILE A 138 -7.07 -3.50 -6.23
C ILE A 138 -7.23 -5.03 -6.26
N LEU A 139 -8.46 -5.52 -6.15
CA LEU A 139 -8.73 -6.97 -6.20
C LEU A 139 -8.49 -7.57 -7.60
N MET A 140 -8.76 -6.83 -8.67
CA MET A 140 -8.41 -7.23 -10.03
C MET A 140 -6.88 -7.30 -10.20
N GLN A 141 -6.16 -6.27 -9.77
CA GLN A 141 -4.69 -6.23 -9.78
C GLN A 141 -4.10 -7.41 -8.98
N HIS A 142 -4.62 -7.66 -7.76
CA HIS A 142 -4.21 -8.82 -6.96
C HIS A 142 -4.45 -10.13 -7.69
N SER A 143 -5.62 -10.29 -8.33
CA SER A 143 -5.97 -11.52 -9.04
C SER A 143 -5.05 -11.77 -10.23
N GLU A 144 -4.71 -10.75 -10.99
CA GLU A 144 -3.80 -10.83 -12.12
C GLU A 144 -2.36 -11.12 -11.66
N LEU A 145 -1.88 -10.43 -10.62
CA LEU A 145 -0.56 -10.64 -10.06
C LEU A 145 -0.33 -12.09 -9.60
N GLN A 146 -1.37 -12.76 -9.07
CA GLN A 146 -1.29 -14.16 -8.63
C GLN A 146 -1.09 -15.17 -9.80
N THR A 147 -1.30 -14.74 -11.04
CA THR A 147 -1.08 -15.61 -12.21
C THR A 147 0.36 -15.58 -12.73
N LEU A 148 1.16 -14.63 -12.28
CA LEU A 148 2.52 -14.42 -12.72
C LEU A 148 3.53 -14.88 -11.67
N THR A 149 4.69 -15.30 -12.16
CA THR A 149 5.84 -15.69 -11.33
C THR A 149 7.09 -14.94 -11.77
N ASN A 150 8.05 -14.74 -10.84
CA ASN A 150 9.36 -14.16 -11.11
C ASN A 150 9.33 -12.67 -11.56
N ASP A 151 10.18 -12.29 -12.50
CA ASP A 151 10.46 -10.91 -12.90
C ASP A 151 9.25 -10.22 -13.54
N ASP A 152 8.39 -10.95 -14.26
CA ASP A 152 7.18 -10.40 -14.87
C ASP A 152 6.19 -9.95 -13.79
N GLY A 153 6.03 -10.73 -12.73
CA GLY A 153 5.19 -10.35 -11.59
C GLY A 153 5.72 -9.13 -10.85
N ALA A 154 7.05 -9.00 -10.70
CA ALA A 154 7.65 -7.84 -10.07
C ALA A 154 7.43 -6.56 -10.89
N THR A 155 7.60 -6.63 -12.21
CA THR A 155 7.37 -5.49 -13.11
C THR A 155 5.90 -5.07 -13.12
N LEU A 156 4.98 -6.03 -13.20
CA LEU A 156 3.55 -5.75 -13.16
C LEU A 156 3.11 -5.14 -11.81
N ARG A 157 3.69 -5.63 -10.70
CA ARG A 157 3.43 -5.04 -9.37
C ARG A 157 3.84 -3.57 -9.31
N ASP A 158 5.02 -3.23 -9.83
CA ASP A 158 5.48 -1.84 -9.88
C ASP A 158 4.59 -0.95 -10.75
N GLN A 159 4.09 -1.48 -11.88
CA GLN A 159 3.12 -0.79 -12.71
C GLN A 159 1.83 -0.51 -11.92
N PHE A 160 1.25 -1.51 -11.28
CA PHE A 160 0.04 -1.34 -10.46
C PHE A 160 0.26 -0.38 -9.29
N MET A 161 1.41 -0.44 -8.61
CA MET A 161 1.75 0.52 -7.58
C MET A 161 1.80 1.96 -8.12
N ALA A 162 2.35 2.16 -9.33
CA ALA A 162 2.35 3.48 -9.97
C ALA A 162 0.93 3.98 -10.27
N GLU A 163 0.06 3.13 -10.81
CA GLU A 163 -1.35 3.43 -11.07
C GLU A 163 -2.09 3.80 -9.78
N ASN A 164 -1.86 3.05 -8.70
CA ASN A 164 -2.47 3.32 -7.40
C ASN A 164 -1.98 4.64 -6.78
N VAL A 165 -0.68 4.96 -6.89
CA VAL A 165 -0.14 6.26 -6.45
C VAL A 165 -0.74 7.41 -7.26
N GLN A 166 -0.92 7.26 -8.57
CA GLN A 166 -1.58 8.25 -9.41
C GLN A 166 -3.05 8.43 -9.01
N TRP A 167 -3.76 7.33 -8.73
CA TRP A 167 -5.13 7.39 -8.23
C TRP A 167 -5.21 8.15 -6.90
N ILE A 168 -4.32 7.85 -5.94
CA ILE A 168 -4.23 8.57 -4.65
C ILE A 168 -4.01 10.06 -4.88
N LEU A 169 -3.08 10.43 -5.75
CA LEU A 169 -2.81 11.84 -6.07
C LEU A 169 -4.05 12.53 -6.66
N GLN A 170 -4.78 11.87 -7.55
CA GLN A 170 -6.02 12.40 -8.11
C GLN A 170 -7.10 12.60 -7.05
N GLN A 171 -7.24 11.68 -6.08
CA GLN A 171 -8.17 11.84 -4.96
C GLN A 171 -7.79 13.06 -4.11
N GLU A 172 -6.51 13.23 -3.79
CA GLU A 172 -6.04 14.36 -3.02
C GLU A 172 -6.22 15.69 -3.77
N GLN A 173 -6.01 15.70 -5.08
CA GLN A 173 -6.24 16.89 -5.91
C GLN A 173 -7.72 17.31 -5.94
N ARG A 174 -8.66 16.36 -5.99
CA ARG A 174 -10.11 16.64 -5.86
C ARG A 174 -10.46 17.26 -4.51
N ASN A 175 -9.69 16.94 -3.47
CA ASN A 175 -9.80 17.50 -2.13
C ASN A 175 -9.01 18.82 -1.94
N GLY A 176 -8.43 19.37 -3.01
CA GLY A 176 -7.68 20.61 -2.97
C GLY A 176 -6.22 20.48 -2.54
N HIS A 177 -5.67 19.25 -2.52
CA HIS A 177 -4.29 18.97 -2.14
C HIS A 177 -3.45 18.59 -3.35
N GLU A 178 -2.43 19.36 -3.66
CA GLU A 178 -1.60 19.17 -4.86
C GLU A 178 -0.44 18.18 -4.68
N LYS A 179 -0.16 17.76 -3.45
CA LYS A 179 1.03 16.97 -3.11
C LYS A 179 0.68 15.82 -2.18
N ILE A 180 1.33 14.70 -2.43
CA ILE A 180 1.33 13.53 -1.54
C ILE A 180 2.77 13.16 -1.15
N PHE A 181 2.94 12.60 0.04
CA PHE A 181 4.20 11.99 0.47
C PHE A 181 4.11 10.49 0.22
N VAL A 182 5.06 9.96 -0.57
CA VAL A 182 5.13 8.53 -0.91
C VAL A 182 6.36 7.93 -0.23
N THR A 183 6.21 6.81 0.44
CA THR A 183 7.32 6.07 1.05
C THR A 183 7.28 4.59 0.69
N GLY A 184 8.43 4.05 0.32
CA GLY A 184 8.61 2.66 -0.05
C GLY A 184 10.09 2.33 -0.17
N HIS A 185 10.39 1.09 -0.57
CA HIS A 185 11.75 0.66 -0.80
C HIS A 185 12.42 1.48 -1.92
N ASN A 186 13.70 1.81 -1.75
CA ASN A 186 14.45 2.60 -2.74
C ASN A 186 14.32 2.09 -4.17
N SER A 187 14.29 0.77 -4.40
CA SER A 187 14.15 0.18 -5.73
C SER A 187 12.83 0.53 -6.40
N HIS A 188 11.76 0.74 -5.63
CA HIS A 188 10.44 1.09 -6.17
C HIS A 188 10.28 2.60 -6.39
N VAL A 189 10.89 3.44 -5.54
CA VAL A 189 10.75 4.90 -5.65
C VAL A 189 11.81 5.56 -6.54
N ALA A 190 12.88 4.86 -6.93
CA ALA A 190 13.94 5.41 -7.77
C ALA A 190 13.44 5.77 -9.19
N LYS A 191 13.93 6.91 -9.74
CA LYS A 191 13.60 7.37 -11.10
C LYS A 191 14.25 6.54 -12.20
N TRP A 192 15.27 5.76 -11.89
CA TRP A 192 16.05 4.94 -12.82
C TRP A 192 16.43 3.61 -12.18
N GLY A 193 16.60 2.62 -13.02
CA GLY A 193 16.93 1.25 -12.62
C GLY A 193 16.95 0.33 -13.83
N SER A 194 17.25 -0.94 -13.60
CA SER A 194 17.33 -1.97 -14.65
C SER A 194 15.94 -2.44 -15.15
N PHE A 195 14.87 -2.12 -14.43
CA PHE A 195 13.49 -2.46 -14.79
C PHE A 195 12.58 -1.22 -14.68
N ASP A 196 11.35 -1.32 -15.18
CA ASP A 196 10.37 -0.24 -15.09
C ASP A 196 9.72 -0.21 -13.70
N SER A 197 10.46 0.37 -12.74
CA SER A 197 9.99 0.57 -11.37
C SER A 197 8.87 1.61 -11.28
N MET A 198 8.09 1.57 -10.20
CA MET A 198 7.05 2.56 -9.87
C MET A 198 7.58 4.00 -10.02
N GLY A 199 8.72 4.32 -9.41
CA GLY A 199 9.30 5.66 -9.46
C GLY A 199 9.74 6.08 -10.87
N LYS A 200 10.22 5.14 -11.69
CA LYS A 200 10.54 5.40 -13.09
C LYS A 200 9.29 5.72 -13.91
N LEU A 201 8.18 5.01 -13.66
CA LEU A 201 6.89 5.27 -14.30
C LEU A 201 6.35 6.64 -13.85
N LEU A 202 6.24 6.87 -12.55
CA LEU A 202 5.76 8.14 -11.99
C LEU A 202 6.58 9.35 -12.46
N SER A 203 7.91 9.21 -12.62
CA SER A 203 8.75 10.30 -13.08
C SER A 203 8.53 10.69 -14.53
N LYS A 204 8.03 9.78 -15.38
CA LYS A 204 7.66 10.08 -16.77
C LYS A 204 6.40 10.96 -16.81
N ASP A 205 5.42 10.64 -15.97
CA ASP A 205 4.11 11.29 -15.97
C ASP A 205 4.10 12.62 -15.20
N ALA A 206 4.81 12.66 -14.07
CA ALA A 206 4.87 13.84 -13.20
C ALA A 206 5.89 14.91 -13.65
N ALA A 207 6.61 14.68 -14.74
CA ALA A 207 7.65 15.58 -15.24
C ALA A 207 8.61 16.04 -14.11
N ASN A 208 8.57 17.32 -13.73
CA ASN A 208 9.39 17.88 -12.64
C ASN A 208 8.74 17.79 -11.25
N GLY A 209 7.53 17.24 -11.16
CA GLY A 209 6.77 17.15 -9.91
C GLY A 209 7.13 15.96 -9.02
N TYR A 210 7.92 15.00 -9.51
CA TYR A 210 8.35 13.83 -8.72
C TYR A 210 9.75 14.05 -8.15
N TYR A 211 9.84 14.18 -6.83
CA TYR A 211 11.11 14.34 -6.10
C TYR A 211 11.40 13.10 -5.27
N VAL A 212 12.64 12.59 -5.32
CA VAL A 212 13.04 11.36 -4.61
C VAL A 212 14.13 11.66 -3.61
N ILE A 213 13.95 11.15 -2.40
CA ILE A 213 14.98 11.08 -1.35
C ILE A 213 15.29 9.61 -1.16
N GLY A 214 16.46 9.17 -1.60
CA GLY A 214 16.96 7.83 -1.33
C GLY A 214 17.57 7.76 0.06
N THR A 215 17.42 6.63 0.73
CA THR A 215 18.05 6.36 2.03
C THR A 215 18.97 5.15 1.93
N ASP A 216 20.10 5.19 2.60
CA ASP A 216 21.04 4.07 2.71
C ASP A 216 21.66 4.05 4.11
N PHE A 217 22.44 3.03 4.39
CA PHE A 217 23.14 2.83 5.67
C PHE A 217 24.54 2.26 5.42
N TYR A 218 25.48 2.61 6.25
CA TYR A 218 26.77 1.90 6.28
C TYR A 218 26.67 0.56 6.98
N LYS A 219 25.95 0.53 8.12
CA LYS A 219 25.73 -0.64 8.93
C LYS A 219 24.33 -0.59 9.55
N THR A 220 23.60 -1.67 9.48
CA THR A 220 22.29 -1.78 10.14
C THR A 220 22.12 -3.11 10.86
N HIS A 221 21.22 -3.12 11.84
CA HIS A 221 20.78 -4.31 12.57
C HIS A 221 19.33 -4.56 12.22
N CYS A 222 19.06 -5.61 11.45
CA CYS A 222 17.73 -5.96 11.03
C CYS A 222 17.21 -7.18 11.78
N ASN A 223 15.97 -7.11 12.26
CA ASN A 223 15.27 -8.24 12.82
C ASN A 223 14.69 -9.08 11.67
N MET A 224 15.43 -10.10 11.25
CA MET A 224 15.12 -10.91 10.08
C MET A 224 14.45 -12.23 10.44
N PRO A 225 13.54 -12.76 9.59
CA PRO A 225 13.03 -14.11 9.74
C PRO A 225 14.17 -15.13 9.60
N THR A 226 14.07 -16.21 10.34
CA THR A 226 14.93 -17.39 10.17
C THR A 226 14.28 -18.39 9.20
N ARG A 227 14.90 -19.56 9.03
CA ARG A 227 14.28 -20.68 8.27
C ARG A 227 12.95 -21.15 8.88
N SER A 228 12.74 -20.88 10.17
CA SER A 228 11.43 -21.06 10.82
C SER A 228 10.71 -19.71 10.83
N PRO A 229 9.61 -19.52 10.10
CA PRO A 229 8.96 -18.21 9.93
C PRO A 229 8.58 -17.51 11.25
N GLU A 230 8.33 -18.31 12.29
CA GLU A 230 7.97 -17.82 13.64
C GLU A 230 9.16 -17.28 14.43
N LYS A 231 10.39 -17.63 14.02
CA LYS A 231 11.60 -17.21 14.72
C LYS A 231 12.30 -16.10 13.94
N ARG A 232 12.63 -15.05 14.66
CA ARG A 232 13.38 -13.92 14.12
C ARG A 232 14.72 -13.80 14.85
N THR A 233 15.70 -13.22 14.19
CA THR A 233 17.02 -12.96 14.76
C THR A 233 17.56 -11.63 14.26
N ILE A 234 18.34 -10.97 15.10
CA ILE A 234 19.05 -9.77 14.69
C ILE A 234 20.22 -10.18 13.81
N GLN A 235 20.22 -9.68 12.59
CA GLN A 235 21.33 -9.82 11.64
C GLN A 235 21.93 -8.46 11.35
N VAL A 236 23.24 -8.44 11.16
CA VAL A 236 24.00 -7.22 10.87
C VAL A 236 24.34 -7.20 9.40
N PHE A 237 23.95 -6.10 8.73
CA PHE A 237 24.26 -5.88 7.33
C PHE A 237 25.17 -4.67 7.19
N TYR A 238 26.03 -4.71 6.20
CA TYR A 238 26.86 -3.61 5.77
C TYR A 238 26.53 -3.26 4.32
N SER A 239 26.36 -1.97 4.04
CA SER A 239 26.21 -1.51 2.67
C SER A 239 27.51 -1.70 1.89
N HIS A 240 27.38 -2.10 0.64
CA HIS A 240 28.48 -2.13 -0.33
C HIS A 240 28.57 -0.82 -1.13
N ASP A 241 27.67 0.14 -0.90
CA ASP A 241 27.71 1.43 -1.56
C ASP A 241 28.94 2.26 -1.11
N PRO A 242 29.78 2.72 -2.03
CA PRO A 242 30.95 3.53 -1.70
C PRO A 242 30.62 4.84 -0.98
N LEU A 243 29.44 5.45 -1.25
CA LEU A 243 29.00 6.68 -0.60
C LEU A 243 28.68 6.45 0.88
N ALA A 244 27.96 5.37 1.22
CA ALA A 244 27.68 5.01 2.60
C ALA A 244 28.97 4.80 3.42
N LYS A 245 29.97 4.16 2.81
CA LYS A 245 31.30 4.01 3.42
C LYS A 245 32.03 5.35 3.58
N ALA A 246 32.00 6.19 2.55
CA ALA A 246 32.65 7.50 2.57
C ALA A 246 32.02 8.43 3.60
N ALA A 247 30.69 8.46 3.69
CA ALA A 247 29.96 9.22 4.71
C ALA A 247 30.35 8.79 6.13
N LYS A 248 30.41 7.48 6.38
CA LYS A 248 30.85 6.95 7.68
C LYS A 248 32.30 7.37 8.02
N LEU A 249 33.21 7.28 7.06
CA LEU A 249 34.62 7.67 7.26
C LEU A 249 34.77 9.18 7.48
N ALA A 250 33.89 9.99 6.89
CA ALA A 250 33.85 11.43 7.08
C ALA A 250 33.14 11.87 8.37
N GLY A 251 32.61 10.92 9.15
CA GLY A 251 31.93 11.20 10.42
C GLY A 251 30.49 11.66 10.29
N PHE A 252 29.86 11.47 9.13
CA PHE A 252 28.43 11.71 8.97
C PHE A 252 27.63 10.52 9.51
N ASP A 253 26.71 10.81 10.43
CA ASP A 253 25.76 9.82 10.94
C ASP A 253 24.42 9.90 10.19
N ILE A 254 24.07 11.07 9.66
CA ILE A 254 22.95 11.32 8.77
C ILE A 254 23.44 12.32 7.70
N CYS A 255 23.20 12.02 6.45
CA CYS A 255 23.57 12.88 5.29
C CYS A 255 22.32 13.47 4.64
#